data_fa3b4bf084d6b8e7f555983cb207cb1c
#
_entry.id   fa3b4bf084d6b8e7f555983cb207cb1c
#
_cell.length_a   1.000
_cell.length_b   1.000
_cell.length_c   1.000
_cell.angle_alpha   90.00
_cell.angle_beta   90.00
_cell.angle_gamma   90.00
#
_symmetry.space_group_name_H-M   'P 1'
#
loop_
_entity.id
_entity.type
_entity.pdbx_description
1 polymer ?
#
loop_
_entity_poly.entity_id
_entity_poly.type
_entity_poly.pdbx_seq_one_letter_code
_entity_poly.pdbx_strand_id
1 'polypeptide(L)'
;MVKITSALFSLLAILALVASIFAQGKSGILQPQMTVDKAKGGDYKAPMGKLGEKSAAPWSATTLGASVDGKPNTGATKTVVGEIIDFSCYLQVGKHGDKHVDCAQKCFRNGQPIGLLADDGTMYMLMEEEHDPRRDGMGIFRQAAIDHAGHIMEVSGTASTVNGFNALYVRGFLKK
;
A
#
# COMPACT_ATOMS: atom_id res chain seq x y z
N MET A 1 55.87 -10.29 16.10
CA MET A 1 55.37 -9.18 15.22
C MET A 1 54.29 -9.59 14.23
N VAL A 2 54.10 -10.87 13.87
CA VAL A 2 53.12 -11.32 12.84
C VAL A 2 51.63 -11.29 13.32
N LYS A 3 51.36 -11.40 14.62
CA LYS A 3 49.98 -11.46 15.14
C LYS A 3 49.21 -10.11 15.14
N ILE A 4 49.93 -8.97 15.18
CA ILE A 4 49.30 -7.63 15.19
C ILE A 4 48.85 -7.22 13.78
N THR A 5 49.60 -7.63 12.76
CA THR A 5 49.29 -7.32 11.36
C THR A 5 48.03 -8.04 10.87
N SER A 6 47.80 -9.29 11.29
CA SER A 6 46.59 -10.04 10.88
C SER A 6 45.30 -9.48 11.52
N ALA A 7 45.36 -9.01 12.77
CA ALA A 7 44.22 -8.39 13.43
C ALA A 7 43.87 -7.03 12.80
N LEU A 8 44.85 -6.23 12.39
CA LEU A 8 44.62 -4.98 11.68
C LEU A 8 43.99 -5.21 10.28
N PHE A 9 44.46 -6.21 9.55
CA PHE A 9 43.88 -6.58 8.25
C PHE A 9 42.45 -7.06 8.38
N SER A 10 42.12 -7.85 9.40
CA SER A 10 40.73 -8.29 9.64
C SER A 10 39.82 -7.13 10.03
N LEU A 11 40.29 -6.19 10.83
CA LEU A 11 39.50 -5.02 11.22
C LEU A 11 39.25 -4.09 10.03
N LEU A 12 40.23 -3.87 9.17
CA LEU A 12 40.11 -3.08 7.94
C LEU A 12 39.14 -3.75 6.94
N ALA A 13 39.15 -5.06 6.81
CA ALA A 13 38.24 -5.80 5.95
C ALA A 13 36.81 -5.70 6.44
N ILE A 14 36.58 -5.78 7.76
CA ILE A 14 35.26 -5.61 8.37
C ILE A 14 34.76 -4.17 8.16
N LEU A 15 35.58 -3.16 8.38
CA LEU A 15 35.24 -1.76 8.12
C LEU A 15 34.90 -1.51 6.65
N ALA A 16 35.64 -2.09 5.71
CA ALA A 16 35.37 -1.97 4.28
C ALA A 16 34.07 -2.66 3.88
N LEU A 17 33.76 -3.81 4.50
CA LEU A 17 32.48 -4.52 4.28
C LEU A 17 31.30 -3.70 4.80
N VAL A 18 31.41 -3.12 5.99
CA VAL A 18 30.38 -2.25 6.57
C VAL A 18 30.19 -0.97 5.73
N ALA A 19 31.29 -0.35 5.29
CA ALA A 19 31.22 0.83 4.43
C ALA A 19 30.57 0.55 3.07
N SER A 20 30.77 -0.64 2.50
CA SER A 20 30.12 -1.02 1.23
C SER A 20 28.62 -1.23 1.37
N ILE A 21 28.12 -1.66 2.53
CA ILE A 21 26.68 -1.79 2.81
C ILE A 21 26.01 -0.40 2.85
N PHE A 22 26.69 0.61 3.39
CA PHE A 22 26.19 1.99 3.44
C PHE A 22 26.39 2.77 2.13
N ALA A 23 27.31 2.36 1.27
CA ALA A 23 27.60 3.03 0.00
C ALA A 23 26.64 2.65 -1.14
N GLN A 24 25.75 1.66 -0.95
CA GLN A 24 24.75 1.27 -1.95
C GLN A 24 23.54 2.22 -2.05
N GLY A 25 23.62 3.40 -1.46
CA GLY A 25 22.62 4.43 -1.61
C GLY A 25 22.56 4.93 -3.05
N LYS A 26 21.46 4.62 -3.76
CA LYS A 26 21.01 5.10 -5.08
C LYS A 26 21.18 4.16 -6.28
N SER A 27 21.33 2.87 -6.09
CA SER A 27 21.42 1.91 -7.21
C SER A 27 20.07 1.52 -7.84
N GLY A 28 18.97 2.18 -7.48
CA GLY A 28 17.64 1.81 -7.98
C GLY A 28 17.06 0.51 -7.39
N ILE A 29 17.82 -0.18 -6.54
CA ILE A 29 17.34 -1.34 -5.82
C ILE A 29 16.49 -0.87 -4.64
N LEU A 30 15.29 -1.45 -4.49
CA LEU A 30 14.44 -1.21 -3.33
C LEU A 30 15.14 -1.70 -2.06
N GLN A 31 15.33 -0.79 -1.11
CA GLN A 31 15.89 -1.13 0.19
C GLN A 31 14.78 -1.28 1.23
N PRO A 32 14.90 -2.25 2.16
CA PRO A 32 13.94 -2.39 3.26
C PRO A 32 13.83 -1.10 4.06
N GLN A 33 12.63 -0.80 4.53
CA GLN A 33 12.41 0.26 5.50
C GLN A 33 12.82 -0.26 6.88
N MET A 34 13.96 0.22 7.37
CA MET A 34 14.55 -0.23 8.63
C MET A 34 14.01 0.53 9.85
N THR A 35 13.31 1.62 9.63
CA THR A 35 12.72 2.44 10.69
C THR A 35 11.22 2.59 10.44
N VAL A 36 10.45 2.54 11.53
CA VAL A 36 9.02 2.86 11.44
C VAL A 36 8.88 4.31 11.03
N ASP A 37 8.17 4.56 9.94
CA ASP A 37 7.86 5.90 9.48
C ASP A 37 6.43 6.26 9.87
N LYS A 38 6.19 7.55 10.11
CA LYS A 38 4.85 8.05 10.43
C LYS A 38 4.11 8.34 9.14
N ALA A 39 2.79 8.16 9.17
CA ALA A 39 1.93 8.64 8.11
C ALA A 39 2.15 10.14 7.85
N LYS A 40 1.97 10.58 6.62
CA LYS A 40 2.09 11.98 6.22
C LYS A 40 1.06 12.88 6.91
N GLY A 41 -0.11 12.34 7.21
CA GLY A 41 -1.17 13.06 7.91
C GLY A 41 -2.29 12.15 8.35
N GLY A 42 -3.06 12.64 9.32
CA GLY A 42 -4.09 11.85 10.00
C GLY A 42 -3.52 10.96 11.11
N ASP A 43 -4.44 10.35 11.82
CA ASP A 43 -4.19 9.36 12.86
C ASP A 43 -5.30 8.31 12.78
N TYR A 44 -5.08 7.10 13.28
CA TYR A 44 -6.08 6.03 13.24
C TYR A 44 -7.35 6.37 14.05
N LYS A 45 -7.23 7.25 15.05
CA LYS A 45 -8.38 7.77 15.82
C LYS A 45 -8.97 9.06 15.23
N ALA A 46 -8.21 9.75 14.36
CA ALA A 46 -8.59 11.00 13.73
C ALA A 46 -8.12 10.99 12.27
N PRO A 47 -8.77 10.24 11.38
CA PRO A 47 -8.40 10.15 9.97
C PRO A 47 -8.50 11.51 9.30
N MET A 48 -7.64 11.75 8.30
CA MET A 48 -7.54 13.03 7.62
C MET A 48 -8.77 13.36 6.77
N GLY A 49 -9.49 12.35 6.33
CA GLY A 49 -10.69 12.49 5.50
C GLY A 49 -11.35 11.14 5.22
N LYS A 50 -12.33 11.18 4.33
CA LYS A 50 -13.12 10.00 3.96
C LYS A 50 -13.02 9.73 2.47
N LEU A 51 -12.91 8.45 2.12
CA LEU A 51 -12.95 7.97 0.75
C LEU A 51 -14.05 6.92 0.63
N GLY A 52 -14.77 6.97 -0.49
CA GLY A 52 -15.82 6.02 -0.79
C GLY A 52 -17.11 6.25 0.00
N GLU A 53 -18.12 5.49 -0.38
CA GLU A 53 -19.45 5.54 0.18
C GLU A 53 -19.81 4.19 0.81
N LYS A 54 -20.56 4.25 1.89
CA LYS A 54 -21.10 3.06 2.53
C LYS A 54 -22.11 2.39 1.61
N SER A 55 -21.89 1.14 1.25
CA SER A 55 -22.81 0.38 0.44
C SER A 55 -24.13 0.11 1.19
N ALA A 56 -25.26 0.22 0.48
CA ALA A 56 -26.56 -0.14 1.01
C ALA A 56 -26.73 -1.67 1.17
N ALA A 57 -25.97 -2.46 0.39
CA ALA A 57 -25.98 -3.92 0.42
C ALA A 57 -24.59 -4.46 0.72
N PRO A 58 -24.46 -5.64 1.32
CA PRO A 58 -23.15 -6.26 1.61
C PRO A 58 -22.48 -6.85 0.36
N TRP A 59 -23.05 -6.65 -0.79
CA TRP A 59 -22.57 -7.16 -2.07
C TRP A 59 -22.86 -6.17 -3.19
N SER A 60 -22.15 -6.34 -4.28
CA SER A 60 -22.35 -5.62 -5.54
C SER A 60 -22.16 -6.55 -6.72
N ALA A 61 -22.43 -6.07 -7.92
CA ALA A 61 -22.15 -6.81 -9.14
C ALA A 61 -20.64 -7.15 -9.25
N THR A 62 -19.77 -6.26 -8.80
CA THR A 62 -18.31 -6.47 -8.81
C THR A 62 -17.90 -7.56 -7.82
N THR A 63 -18.40 -7.53 -6.59
CA THR A 63 -18.07 -8.56 -5.59
C THR A 63 -18.67 -9.93 -5.94
N LEU A 64 -19.85 -9.97 -6.53
CA LEU A 64 -20.43 -11.21 -7.04
C LEU A 64 -19.68 -11.74 -8.28
N GLY A 65 -19.21 -10.82 -9.14
CA GLY A 65 -18.42 -11.17 -10.32
C GLY A 65 -17.00 -11.66 -9.98
N ALA A 66 -16.45 -11.23 -8.84
CA ALA A 66 -15.17 -11.71 -8.32
C ALA A 66 -15.27 -13.13 -7.79
N SER A 67 -15.80 -14.05 -8.58
CA SER A 67 -15.98 -15.44 -8.20
C SER A 67 -14.70 -16.24 -8.45
N VAL A 68 -14.37 -17.09 -7.50
CA VAL A 68 -13.34 -18.12 -7.65
C VAL A 68 -14.04 -19.47 -7.76
N ASP A 69 -13.62 -20.29 -8.69
CA ASP A 69 -14.22 -21.61 -8.93
C ASP A 69 -15.72 -21.57 -9.27
N GLY A 70 -16.16 -20.51 -9.95
CA GLY A 70 -17.56 -20.35 -10.36
C GLY A 70 -18.55 -20.08 -9.22
N LYS A 71 -18.07 -19.82 -8.01
CA LYS A 71 -18.91 -19.46 -6.86
C LYS A 71 -18.88 -17.95 -6.64
N PRO A 72 -20.03 -17.27 -6.59
CA PRO A 72 -20.08 -15.85 -6.27
C PRO A 72 -19.42 -15.57 -4.93
N ASN A 73 -18.57 -14.53 -4.89
CA ASN A 73 -17.95 -14.10 -3.66
C ASN A 73 -18.80 -12.97 -3.05
N THR A 74 -19.43 -13.26 -1.93
CA THR A 74 -20.21 -12.27 -1.20
C THR A 74 -19.29 -11.45 -0.30
N GLY A 75 -19.50 -10.14 -0.28
CA GLY A 75 -18.77 -9.23 0.61
C GLY A 75 -19.59 -8.80 1.81
N ALA A 76 -19.02 -7.85 2.55
CA ALA A 76 -19.69 -7.16 3.65
C ALA A 76 -19.44 -5.66 3.54
N THR A 77 -20.47 -4.85 3.82
CA THR A 77 -20.27 -3.39 3.94
C THR A 77 -19.31 -3.12 5.09
N LYS A 78 -18.23 -2.41 4.80
CA LYS A 78 -17.16 -2.13 5.77
C LYS A 78 -16.65 -0.71 5.64
N THR A 79 -16.31 -0.12 6.77
CA THR A 79 -15.52 1.10 6.87
C THR A 79 -14.24 0.76 7.62
N VAL A 80 -13.11 1.10 7.04
CA VAL A 80 -11.78 0.83 7.60
C VAL A 80 -11.00 2.14 7.66
N VAL A 81 -10.36 2.40 8.80
CA VAL A 81 -9.39 3.48 8.93
C VAL A 81 -8.01 2.90 8.70
N GLY A 82 -7.25 3.49 7.77
CA GLY A 82 -5.92 3.00 7.44
C GLY A 82 -5.11 4.00 6.62
N GLU A 83 -3.81 3.73 6.53
CA GLU A 83 -2.90 4.48 5.69
C GLU A 83 -3.04 4.04 4.22
N ILE A 84 -3.12 5.01 3.30
CA ILE A 84 -3.06 4.74 1.86
C ILE A 84 -1.61 4.45 1.47
N ILE A 85 -1.33 3.22 1.10
CA ILE A 85 0.02 2.72 0.81
C ILE A 85 0.16 2.18 -0.61
N ASP A 86 1.37 2.21 -1.13
CA ASP A 86 1.76 1.38 -2.28
C ASP A 86 1.86 -0.07 -1.82
N PHE A 87 0.89 -0.87 -2.24
CA PHE A 87 0.75 -2.26 -1.82
C PHE A 87 1.99 -3.09 -2.20
N SER A 88 2.55 -2.84 -3.38
CA SER A 88 3.72 -3.56 -3.88
C SER A 88 4.98 -3.23 -3.08
N CYS A 89 5.27 -1.94 -2.86
CA CYS A 89 6.44 -1.52 -2.08
C CYS A 89 6.34 -1.93 -0.62
N TYR A 90 5.14 -1.90 -0.05
CA TYR A 90 4.95 -2.37 1.32
C TYR A 90 5.25 -3.87 1.46
N LEU A 91 4.70 -4.71 0.56
CA LEU A 91 4.96 -6.15 0.58
C LEU A 91 6.42 -6.52 0.30
N GLN A 92 7.10 -5.75 -0.55
CA GLN A 92 8.48 -6.05 -0.93
C GLN A 92 9.49 -5.64 0.15
N VAL A 93 9.32 -4.46 0.71
CA VAL A 93 10.38 -3.84 1.55
C VAL A 93 9.84 -3.05 2.74
N GLY A 94 8.54 -3.17 3.06
CA GLY A 94 7.90 -2.51 4.20
C GLY A 94 7.76 -0.99 4.07
N LYS A 95 7.91 -0.42 2.87
CA LYS A 95 7.89 1.04 2.70
C LYS A 95 6.49 1.61 2.76
N HIS A 96 6.31 2.55 3.65
CA HIS A 96 5.09 3.35 3.86
C HIS A 96 5.44 4.67 4.55
N GLY A 97 4.46 5.48 4.91
CA GLY A 97 4.65 6.71 5.67
C GLY A 97 5.12 7.90 4.84
N ASP A 98 5.43 9.00 5.53
CA ASP A 98 5.74 10.29 4.93
C ASP A 98 6.90 10.24 3.94
N LYS A 99 7.98 9.54 4.30
CA LYS A 99 9.17 9.43 3.43
C LYS A 99 8.94 8.64 2.15
N HIS A 100 7.85 7.88 2.08
CA HIS A 100 7.54 7.07 0.90
C HIS A 100 6.51 7.70 -0.04
N VAL A 101 5.90 8.82 0.32
CA VAL A 101 4.81 9.47 -0.41
C VAL A 101 5.15 9.70 -1.89
N ASP A 102 6.27 10.31 -2.19
CA ASP A 102 6.66 10.63 -3.58
C ASP A 102 6.82 9.37 -4.44
N CYS A 103 7.36 8.29 -3.84
CA CYS A 103 7.47 7.01 -4.52
C CYS A 103 6.10 6.38 -4.74
N ALA A 104 5.25 6.33 -3.71
CA ALA A 104 3.90 5.79 -3.79
C ALA A 104 3.06 6.50 -4.86
N GLN A 105 3.11 7.83 -4.91
CA GLN A 105 2.42 8.62 -5.94
C GLN A 105 2.88 8.27 -7.36
N LYS A 106 4.18 8.08 -7.58
CA LYS A 106 4.71 7.64 -8.88
C LYS A 106 4.23 6.25 -9.23
N CYS A 107 4.27 5.32 -8.27
CA CYS A 107 3.78 3.95 -8.42
C CYS A 107 2.29 3.92 -8.78
N PHE A 108 1.46 4.72 -8.10
CA PHE A 108 0.03 4.80 -8.41
C PHE A 108 -0.22 5.35 -9.82
N ARG A 109 0.51 6.40 -10.25
CA ARG A 109 0.42 6.90 -11.64
C ARG A 109 0.79 5.84 -12.67
N ASN A 110 1.70 4.93 -12.31
CA ASN A 110 2.14 3.83 -13.18
C ASN A 110 1.27 2.56 -13.04
N GLY A 111 0.13 2.63 -12.36
CA GLY A 111 -0.82 1.52 -12.28
C GLY A 111 -0.54 0.51 -11.17
N GLN A 112 0.41 0.75 -10.27
CA GLN A 112 0.65 -0.15 -9.15
C GLN A 112 -0.58 -0.25 -8.23
N PRO A 113 -0.79 -1.40 -7.56
CA PRO A 113 -1.91 -1.61 -6.67
C PRO A 113 -1.90 -0.64 -5.48
N ILE A 114 -3.07 -0.11 -5.17
CA ILE A 114 -3.30 0.76 -4.02
C ILE A 114 -3.70 -0.11 -2.83
N GLY A 115 -3.10 0.13 -1.67
CA GLY A 115 -3.42 -0.57 -0.43
C GLY A 115 -3.95 0.36 0.65
N LEU A 116 -4.60 -0.25 1.63
CA LEU A 116 -4.98 0.37 2.90
C LEU A 116 -4.40 -0.48 4.02
N LEU A 117 -3.53 0.13 4.82
CA LEU A 117 -2.91 -0.50 5.99
C LEU A 117 -3.63 -0.04 7.25
N ALA A 118 -4.39 -0.94 7.86
CA ALA A 118 -5.10 -0.67 9.12
C ALA A 118 -4.15 -0.69 10.33
N ASP A 119 -4.60 -0.16 11.46
CA ASP A 119 -3.82 -0.05 12.71
C ASP A 119 -3.36 -1.41 13.27
N ASP A 120 -4.15 -2.45 13.03
CA ASP A 120 -3.85 -3.82 13.45
C ASP A 120 -2.90 -4.57 12.48
N GLY A 121 -2.39 -3.89 11.46
CA GLY A 121 -1.55 -4.47 10.42
C GLY A 121 -2.33 -5.19 9.30
N THR A 122 -3.65 -5.23 9.37
CA THR A 122 -4.46 -5.79 8.29
C THR A 122 -4.33 -4.94 7.04
N MET A 123 -4.05 -5.58 5.92
CA MET A 123 -3.98 -4.93 4.62
C MET A 123 -5.20 -5.23 3.77
N TYR A 124 -5.69 -4.22 3.08
CA TYR A 124 -6.73 -4.34 2.06
C TYR A 124 -6.20 -3.82 0.73
N MET A 125 -6.39 -4.58 -0.34
CA MET A 125 -6.24 -4.04 -1.69
C MET A 125 -7.46 -3.18 -2.00
N LEU A 126 -7.24 -1.92 -2.33
CA LEU A 126 -8.31 -1.00 -2.70
C LEU A 126 -8.62 -1.13 -4.19
N MET A 127 -9.88 -1.42 -4.48
CA MET A 127 -10.40 -1.59 -5.84
C MET A 127 -11.57 -0.65 -6.07
N GLU A 128 -11.72 -0.15 -7.28
CA GLU A 128 -12.95 0.55 -7.63
C GLU A 128 -14.10 -0.45 -7.68
N GLU A 129 -15.22 -0.09 -7.05
CA GLU A 129 -16.44 -0.92 -7.05
C GLU A 129 -17.01 -1.05 -8.47
N GLU A 130 -17.04 0.06 -9.18
CA GLU A 130 -17.52 0.14 -10.54
C GLU A 130 -16.39 -0.18 -11.51
N HIS A 131 -16.34 -1.41 -11.96
CA HIS A 131 -15.36 -1.82 -12.95
C HIS A 131 -15.73 -1.25 -14.33
N ASP A 132 -14.91 -0.31 -14.83
CA ASP A 132 -15.00 0.17 -16.20
C ASP A 132 -13.85 -0.42 -17.03
N PRO A 133 -14.13 -1.23 -18.05
CA PRO A 133 -13.11 -1.76 -18.94
C PRO A 133 -12.46 -0.68 -19.81
N ARG A 134 -13.09 0.48 -19.98
CA ARG A 134 -12.54 1.64 -20.68
C ARG A 134 -11.68 2.49 -19.76
N ARG A 135 -10.60 1.94 -19.28
CA ARG A 135 -9.67 2.68 -18.43
C ARG A 135 -8.72 3.53 -19.27
N ASP A 136 -9.28 4.45 -20.01
CA ASP A 136 -8.55 5.41 -20.85
C ASP A 136 -8.07 6.57 -19.97
N GLY A 137 -7.01 6.36 -19.21
CA GLY A 137 -6.41 7.40 -18.38
C GLY A 137 -6.56 7.19 -16.89
N MET A 138 -6.42 8.28 -16.13
CA MET A 138 -6.44 8.27 -14.67
C MET A 138 -7.85 8.15 -14.13
N GLY A 139 -8.18 7.04 -13.47
CA GLY A 139 -9.44 6.87 -12.74
C GLY A 139 -9.56 7.86 -11.58
N ILE A 140 -10.80 8.29 -11.27
CA ILE A 140 -11.05 9.27 -10.20
C ILE A 140 -10.61 8.75 -8.84
N PHE A 141 -10.87 7.47 -8.55
CA PHE A 141 -10.40 6.83 -7.32
C PHE A 141 -8.87 6.79 -7.26
N ARG A 142 -8.21 6.45 -8.37
CA ARG A 142 -6.74 6.43 -8.42
C ARG A 142 -6.15 7.82 -8.18
N GLN A 143 -6.75 8.86 -8.75
CA GLN A 143 -6.32 10.23 -8.47
C GLN A 143 -6.49 10.59 -6.99
N ALA A 144 -7.63 10.25 -6.38
CA ALA A 144 -7.84 10.48 -4.95
C ALA A 144 -6.80 9.72 -4.10
N ALA A 145 -6.45 8.49 -4.47
CA ALA A 145 -5.40 7.74 -3.77
C ALA A 145 -4.00 8.37 -3.94
N ILE A 146 -3.69 8.94 -5.11
CA ILE A 146 -2.46 9.70 -5.34
C ILE A 146 -2.39 10.90 -4.41
N ASP A 147 -3.48 11.66 -4.30
CA ASP A 147 -3.55 12.87 -3.49
C ASP A 147 -3.44 12.54 -1.98
N HIS A 148 -3.87 11.36 -1.60
CA HIS A 148 -3.86 10.88 -0.22
C HIS A 148 -2.80 9.80 0.09
N ALA A 149 -1.81 9.60 -0.78
CA ALA A 149 -0.71 8.67 -0.50
C ALA A 149 0.00 9.00 0.82
N GLY A 150 0.14 8.01 1.69
CA GLY A 150 0.73 8.16 3.03
C GLY A 150 -0.18 8.82 4.08
N HIS A 151 -1.41 9.21 3.72
CA HIS A 151 -2.39 9.72 4.68
C HIS A 151 -3.22 8.59 5.30
N ILE A 152 -3.56 8.74 6.56
CA ILE A 152 -4.55 7.87 7.22
C ILE A 152 -5.94 8.40 6.89
N MET A 153 -6.73 7.56 6.22
CA MET A 153 -8.06 7.87 5.71
C MET A 153 -9.10 6.90 6.26
N GLU A 154 -10.33 7.35 6.40
CA GLU A 154 -11.49 6.47 6.58
C GLU A 154 -12.00 6.05 5.20
N VAL A 155 -11.96 4.76 4.89
CA VAL A 155 -12.35 4.22 3.59
C VAL A 155 -13.55 3.30 3.74
N SER A 156 -14.63 3.62 3.04
CA SER A 156 -15.86 2.84 3.03
C SER A 156 -16.06 2.11 1.70
N GLY A 157 -16.57 0.90 1.76
CA GLY A 157 -16.84 0.09 0.59
C GLY A 157 -17.39 -1.30 0.94
N THR A 158 -17.28 -2.20 -0.01
CA THR A 158 -17.63 -3.61 0.17
C THR A 158 -16.36 -4.44 0.35
N ALA A 159 -16.18 -5.01 1.53
CA ALA A 159 -15.04 -5.87 1.82
C ALA A 159 -15.32 -7.30 1.37
N SER A 160 -14.34 -7.96 0.80
CA SER A 160 -14.37 -9.36 0.40
C SER A 160 -12.99 -9.99 0.59
N THR A 161 -12.95 -11.30 0.78
CA THR A 161 -11.70 -12.05 0.78
C THR A 161 -11.70 -12.99 -0.40
N VAL A 162 -10.72 -12.84 -1.29
CA VAL A 162 -10.55 -13.65 -2.49
C VAL A 162 -9.23 -14.39 -2.38
N ASN A 163 -9.28 -15.72 -2.29
CA ASN A 163 -8.08 -16.56 -2.15
C ASN A 163 -7.10 -16.09 -1.04
N GLY A 164 -7.64 -15.66 0.09
CA GLY A 164 -6.83 -15.18 1.22
C GLY A 164 -6.41 -13.71 1.13
N PHE A 165 -6.69 -13.02 0.02
CA PHE A 165 -6.43 -11.59 -0.13
C PHE A 165 -7.65 -10.78 0.28
N ASN A 166 -7.47 -9.83 1.19
CA ASN A 166 -8.52 -8.88 1.54
C ASN A 166 -8.61 -7.80 0.45
N ALA A 167 -9.79 -7.62 -0.10
CA ALA A 167 -10.11 -6.54 -1.02
C ALA A 167 -11.18 -5.63 -0.40
N LEU A 168 -11.07 -4.33 -0.62
CA LEU A 168 -12.09 -3.34 -0.28
C LEU A 168 -12.48 -2.61 -1.58
N TYR A 169 -13.67 -2.86 -2.04
CA TYR A 169 -14.24 -2.26 -3.25
C TYR A 169 -14.87 -0.92 -2.88
N VAL A 170 -14.24 0.15 -3.35
CA VAL A 170 -14.56 1.53 -2.98
C VAL A 170 -15.53 2.12 -4.00
N ARG A 171 -16.70 2.57 -3.54
CA ARG A 171 -17.78 3.13 -4.37
C ARG A 171 -17.70 4.65 -4.46
N GLY A 172 -18.51 5.20 -5.36
CA GLY A 172 -18.77 6.64 -5.42
C GLY A 172 -17.73 7.43 -6.22
N PHE A 173 -16.92 6.77 -7.04
CA PHE A 173 -15.89 7.44 -7.83
C PHE A 173 -16.14 7.48 -9.34
N LEU A 174 -17.15 6.78 -9.85
CA LEU A 174 -17.58 6.96 -11.23
C LEU A 174 -18.52 8.17 -11.34
N LYS A 175 -18.18 9.11 -12.19
CA LYS A 175 -19.13 10.11 -12.63
C LYS A 175 -20.11 9.46 -13.60
N LYS A 176 -21.40 9.56 -13.27
CA LYS A 176 -22.47 9.26 -14.23
C LYS A 176 -22.51 10.31 -15.32
#